data_401bb7e6e8a06482cf7f9e981b44b328
#
_entry.id   401bb7e6e8a06482cf7f9e981b44b328
#
_cell.length_a   1.000
_cell.length_b   1.000
_cell.length_c   1.000
_cell.angle_alpha   90.00
_cell.angle_beta   90.00
_cell.angle_gamma   90.00
#
_symmetry.space_group_name_H-M   'P 1'
#
loop_
_entity.id
_entity.type
_entity.pdbx_description
1 polymer ?
#
loop_
_entity_poly.entity_id
_entity_poly.type
_entity_poly.pdbx_seq_one_letter_code
_entity_poly.pdbx_strand_id
1 'polypeptide(L)'
;MKTKILMVGIDGLILDKAIDSGRAPTLASLKEAGHFTELTMSAPTLSGPGWSTLLTGSTHSEHAVRDNWFSGHNLLIRPDLLSRAFYQDQSTTTFAAAGWPPLVDPAGVGPVIHERREQARAGQHRVISRDGETYGYQKIDAEIATAALFALEKFGPDVSFIYFCDADEAGHAHGVLGSEYLDAIERVDQHLTRLSRAIDLRAKNFNEAWLLVLTTDHGHLDEGGHGGDTPQELASFVIGLGVGRENPEWPRDFAPHELLSLLLDERA
;
A
#
# COMPACT_ATOMS: atom_id res chain seq x y z
N MET A 1 -21.05 1.75 -12.94
CA MET A 1 -20.29 0.56 -12.44
C MET A 1 -19.39 1.08 -11.35
N LYS A 2 -19.36 0.45 -10.17
CA LYS A 2 -18.48 0.92 -9.09
C LYS A 2 -17.02 0.64 -9.43
N THR A 3 -16.14 1.62 -9.16
CA THR A 3 -14.71 1.45 -9.32
C THR A 3 -14.16 0.48 -8.28
N LYS A 4 -13.36 -0.48 -8.73
CA LYS A 4 -12.56 -1.35 -7.86
C LYS A 4 -11.22 -0.67 -7.56
N ILE A 5 -10.70 -0.85 -6.34
CA ILE A 5 -9.43 -0.25 -5.92
C ILE A 5 -8.41 -1.35 -5.65
N LEU A 6 -7.25 -1.22 -6.26
CA LEU A 6 -6.05 -1.96 -5.90
C LEU A 6 -5.00 -0.96 -5.39
N MET A 7 -4.86 -0.85 -4.07
CA MET A 7 -3.82 -0.07 -3.43
C MET A 7 -2.62 -0.96 -3.13
N VAL A 8 -1.45 -0.58 -3.64
CA VAL A 8 -0.18 -1.25 -3.38
C VAL A 8 0.71 -0.29 -2.61
N GLY A 9 1.04 -0.67 -1.40
CA GLY A 9 2.01 -0.02 -0.53
C GLY A 9 3.39 -0.64 -0.70
N ILE A 10 4.40 0.18 -0.94
CA ILE A 10 5.79 -0.24 -1.07
C ILE A 10 6.58 0.50 0.00
N ASP A 11 6.91 -0.21 1.08
CA ASP A 11 7.57 0.37 2.25
C ASP A 11 8.95 0.95 1.88
N GLY A 12 9.26 2.13 2.39
CA GLY A 12 10.56 2.76 2.28
C GLY A 12 11.03 3.04 0.84
N LEU A 13 10.13 3.15 -0.14
CA LEU A 13 10.49 3.31 -1.54
C LEU A 13 10.86 4.76 -1.88
N ILE A 14 12.08 4.99 -2.32
CA ILE A 14 12.53 6.26 -2.90
C ILE A 14 12.24 6.26 -4.40
N LEU A 15 11.14 6.93 -4.80
CA LEU A 15 10.60 6.87 -6.16
C LEU A 15 11.59 7.30 -7.23
N ASP A 16 12.24 8.45 -7.06
CA ASP A 16 13.16 8.98 -8.08
C ASP A 16 14.36 8.05 -8.24
N LYS A 17 14.91 7.52 -7.13
CA LYS A 17 15.99 6.53 -7.19
C LYS A 17 15.58 5.25 -7.92
N ALA A 18 14.35 4.78 -7.69
CA ALA A 18 13.82 3.61 -8.39
C ALA A 18 13.74 3.85 -9.90
N ILE A 19 13.21 4.99 -10.33
CA ILE A 19 13.03 5.33 -11.74
C ILE A 19 14.38 5.61 -12.41
N ASP A 20 15.23 6.44 -11.80
CA ASP A 20 16.52 6.85 -12.37
C ASP A 20 17.50 5.68 -12.52
N SER A 21 17.37 4.64 -11.70
CA SER A 21 18.15 3.41 -11.81
C SER A 21 17.87 2.62 -13.09
N GLY A 22 16.70 2.84 -13.72
CA GLY A 22 16.20 2.04 -14.83
C GLY A 22 15.75 0.62 -14.45
N ARG A 23 15.75 0.26 -13.15
CA ARG A 23 15.35 -1.08 -12.66
C ARG A 23 13.87 -1.21 -12.36
N ALA A 24 13.11 -0.11 -12.38
CA ALA A 24 11.67 -0.07 -12.13
C ALA A 24 10.87 0.43 -13.35
N PRO A 25 10.92 -0.25 -14.50
CA PRO A 25 10.28 0.22 -15.72
C PRO A 25 8.75 0.25 -15.62
N THR A 26 8.14 -0.66 -14.85
CA THR A 26 6.69 -0.66 -14.61
C THR A 26 6.29 0.56 -13.81
N LEU A 27 6.99 0.83 -12.71
CA LEU A 27 6.73 1.99 -11.85
C LEU A 27 6.89 3.30 -12.62
N ALA A 28 7.94 3.42 -13.45
CA ALA A 28 8.14 4.57 -14.33
C ALA A 28 6.98 4.77 -15.31
N SER A 29 6.54 3.70 -15.96
CA SER A 29 5.41 3.74 -16.89
C SER A 29 4.08 4.10 -16.18
N LEU A 30 3.86 3.60 -14.96
CA LEU A 30 2.67 3.92 -14.18
C LEU A 30 2.67 5.38 -13.72
N LYS A 31 3.85 5.93 -13.34
CA LYS A 31 4.00 7.36 -13.01
C LYS A 31 3.70 8.25 -14.22
N GLU A 32 4.21 7.89 -15.39
CA GLU A 32 4.00 8.65 -16.64
C GLU A 32 2.53 8.63 -17.09
N ALA A 33 1.87 7.47 -16.98
CA ALA A 33 0.50 7.27 -17.47
C ALA A 33 -0.57 7.72 -16.48
N GLY A 34 -0.28 7.72 -15.19
CA GLY A 34 -1.23 7.98 -14.11
C GLY A 34 -1.27 9.44 -13.63
N HIS A 35 -2.15 9.70 -12.67
CA HIS A 35 -2.08 10.91 -11.84
C HIS A 35 -0.97 10.73 -10.80
N PHE A 36 -0.05 11.69 -10.73
CA PHE A 36 1.08 11.67 -9.78
C PHE A 36 1.02 12.87 -8.85
N THR A 37 1.20 12.64 -7.56
CA THR A 37 1.34 13.68 -6.53
C THR A 37 2.46 13.30 -5.58
N GLU A 38 3.37 14.23 -5.30
CA GLU A 38 4.31 14.13 -4.19
C GLU A 38 3.56 14.34 -2.87
N LEU A 39 3.85 13.53 -1.89
CA LEU A 39 3.32 13.66 -0.54
C LEU A 39 4.47 13.93 0.44
N THR A 40 4.16 14.68 1.48
CA THR A 40 5.08 14.90 2.61
C THR A 40 4.47 14.25 3.84
N MET A 41 5.09 13.20 4.32
CA MET A 41 4.66 12.49 5.54
C MET A 41 4.95 13.34 6.79
N SER A 42 4.38 12.95 7.92
CA SER A 42 4.66 13.56 9.21
C SER A 42 5.65 12.71 10.01
N ALA A 43 6.54 13.35 10.77
CA ALA A 43 7.39 12.65 11.72
C ALA A 43 6.56 12.16 12.96
N PRO A 44 6.95 11.02 13.56
CA PRO A 44 8.03 10.13 13.15
C PRO A 44 7.70 9.36 11.86
N THR A 45 8.66 9.30 10.95
CA THR A 45 8.54 8.60 9.67
C THR A 45 8.82 7.11 9.85
N LEU A 46 7.99 6.45 10.66
CA LEU A 46 8.01 5.02 10.93
C LEU A 46 6.84 4.34 10.24
N SER A 47 6.99 3.07 9.88
CA SER A 47 5.95 2.32 9.13
C SER A 47 4.62 2.26 9.87
N GLY A 48 4.62 2.07 11.20
CA GLY A 48 3.39 2.07 12.01
C GLY A 48 2.57 3.36 11.87
N PRO A 49 3.11 4.54 12.20
CA PRO A 49 2.46 5.83 11.98
C PRO A 49 2.12 6.12 10.51
N GLY A 50 3.05 5.88 9.58
CA GLY A 50 2.88 6.16 8.15
C GLY A 50 1.72 5.38 7.54
N TRP A 51 1.75 4.06 7.65
CA TRP A 51 0.66 3.21 7.14
C TRP A 51 -0.66 3.45 7.86
N SER A 52 -0.63 3.74 9.17
CA SER A 52 -1.86 4.11 9.90
C SER A 52 -2.48 5.38 9.33
N THR A 53 -1.66 6.38 8.97
CA THR A 53 -2.14 7.62 8.34
C THR A 53 -2.79 7.34 6.98
N LEU A 54 -2.08 6.64 6.09
CA LEU A 54 -2.55 6.37 4.73
C LEU A 54 -3.80 5.49 4.69
N LEU A 55 -3.85 4.47 5.55
CA LEU A 55 -4.92 3.47 5.54
C LEU A 55 -6.16 3.89 6.34
N THR A 56 -6.03 4.75 7.38
CA THR A 56 -7.19 5.18 8.18
C THR A 56 -7.70 6.58 7.83
N GLY A 57 -6.92 7.35 7.06
CA GLY A 57 -7.23 8.74 6.76
C GLY A 57 -7.22 9.62 8.01
N SER A 58 -6.34 9.31 8.96
CA SER A 58 -6.22 10.02 10.23
C SER A 58 -4.79 10.52 10.42
N THR A 59 -4.64 11.65 11.08
CA THR A 59 -3.33 12.19 11.47
C THR A 59 -2.70 11.36 12.58
N HIS A 60 -1.38 11.50 12.81
CA HIS A 60 -0.66 10.83 13.91
C HIS A 60 -1.31 11.10 15.28
N SER A 61 -1.83 12.30 15.52
CA SER A 61 -2.53 12.65 16.75
C SER A 61 -3.87 11.95 16.90
N GLU A 62 -4.55 11.67 15.81
CA GLU A 62 -5.89 11.07 15.81
C GLU A 62 -5.85 9.55 15.95
N HIS A 63 -4.99 8.84 15.17
CA HIS A 63 -4.85 7.40 15.32
C HIS A 63 -3.94 7.00 16.48
N ALA A 64 -3.14 7.94 17.02
CA ALA A 64 -2.24 7.77 18.16
C ALA A 64 -1.23 6.61 18.05
N VAL A 65 -0.93 6.13 16.84
CA VAL A 65 0.20 5.24 16.57
C VAL A 65 1.44 6.11 16.49
N ARG A 66 2.42 5.84 17.36
CA ARG A 66 3.61 6.68 17.53
C ARG A 66 4.91 5.96 17.14
N ASP A 67 4.83 4.65 17.05
CA ASP A 67 5.93 3.75 16.73
C ASP A 67 5.41 2.41 16.21
N ASN A 68 6.31 1.48 15.91
CA ASN A 68 5.97 0.15 15.41
C ASN A 68 5.50 -0.83 16.51
N TRP A 69 5.41 -0.39 17.78
CA TRP A 69 4.85 -1.17 18.88
C TRP A 69 3.35 -0.94 19.09
N PHE A 70 2.79 0.13 18.47
CA PHE A 70 1.36 0.45 18.51
C PHE A 70 0.77 0.68 19.92
N SER A 71 1.59 0.97 20.90
CA SER A 71 1.12 1.15 22.29
C SER A 71 0.17 2.35 22.40
N GLY A 72 -1.05 2.11 22.92
CA GLY A 72 -2.03 3.15 23.20
C GLY A 72 -2.71 3.76 21.98
N HIS A 73 -2.69 3.06 20.85
CA HIS A 73 -3.32 3.53 19.60
C HIS A 73 -4.86 3.61 19.66
N ASN A 74 -5.45 4.40 18.76
CA ASN A 74 -6.89 4.60 18.59
C ASN A 74 -7.46 3.88 17.34
N LEU A 75 -6.78 2.90 16.79
CA LEU A 75 -7.18 2.25 15.53
C LEU A 75 -8.58 1.63 15.60
N LEU A 76 -9.03 1.16 16.76
CA LEU A 76 -10.37 0.60 16.93
C LEU A 76 -11.50 1.56 16.54
N ILE A 77 -11.27 2.87 16.69
CA ILE A 77 -12.24 3.91 16.33
C ILE A 77 -11.87 4.67 15.05
N ARG A 78 -10.82 4.23 14.36
CA ARG A 78 -10.30 4.77 13.09
C ARG A 78 -10.30 3.67 12.05
N PRO A 79 -11.47 3.30 11.48
CA PRO A 79 -11.55 2.20 10.54
C PRO A 79 -10.74 2.48 9.27
N ASP A 80 -10.07 1.43 8.82
CA ASP A 80 -9.24 1.44 7.62
C ASP A 80 -10.04 1.56 6.32
N LEU A 81 -9.36 1.76 5.19
CA LEU A 81 -9.93 1.89 3.84
C LEU A 81 -10.91 0.75 3.52
N LEU A 82 -10.52 -0.50 3.79
CA LEU A 82 -11.33 -1.68 3.45
C LEU A 82 -12.60 -1.73 4.28
N SER A 83 -12.49 -1.39 5.56
CA SER A 83 -13.61 -1.33 6.50
C SER A 83 -14.55 -0.19 6.15
N ARG A 84 -14.03 0.99 5.83
CA ARG A 84 -14.86 2.14 5.43
C ARG A 84 -15.61 1.89 4.12
N ALA A 85 -14.95 1.29 3.13
CA ALA A 85 -15.60 0.91 1.88
C ALA A 85 -16.75 -0.08 2.12
N PHE A 86 -16.56 -1.07 3.02
CA PHE A 86 -17.61 -2.01 3.41
C PHE A 86 -18.74 -1.32 4.19
N TYR A 87 -18.46 -0.39 5.09
CA TYR A 87 -19.51 0.31 5.84
C TYR A 87 -20.32 1.26 4.97
N GLN A 88 -19.74 1.80 3.90
CA GLN A 88 -20.48 2.58 2.90
C GLN A 88 -21.38 1.69 2.03
N ASP A 89 -20.94 0.48 1.71
CA ASP A 89 -21.69 -0.50 0.95
C ASP A 89 -21.36 -1.92 1.41
N GLN A 90 -22.29 -2.54 2.12
CA GLN A 90 -22.12 -3.88 2.72
C GLN A 90 -22.01 -5.02 1.68
N SER A 91 -22.22 -4.75 0.41
CA SER A 91 -21.92 -5.70 -0.67
C SER A 91 -20.45 -5.74 -1.07
N THR A 92 -19.64 -4.76 -0.62
CA THR A 92 -18.22 -4.62 -0.96
C THR A 92 -17.41 -5.83 -0.49
N THR A 93 -16.70 -6.45 -1.42
CA THR A 93 -15.72 -7.49 -1.12
C THR A 93 -14.33 -6.87 -0.97
N THR A 94 -13.56 -7.36 -0.01
CA THR A 94 -12.26 -6.76 0.34
C THR A 94 -11.17 -7.82 0.49
N PHE A 95 -9.93 -7.42 0.16
CA PHE A 95 -8.76 -8.27 0.28
C PHE A 95 -7.57 -7.46 0.83
N ALA A 96 -6.84 -8.04 1.78
CA ALA A 96 -5.56 -7.49 2.23
C ALA A 96 -4.50 -8.58 2.28
N ALA A 97 -3.27 -8.25 1.90
CA ALA A 97 -2.13 -9.15 2.03
C ALA A 97 -0.89 -8.35 2.40
N ALA A 98 -0.24 -8.71 3.51
CA ALA A 98 0.95 -8.03 4.00
C ALA A 98 1.95 -9.02 4.61
N GLY A 99 3.24 -8.72 4.38
CA GLY A 99 4.37 -9.42 4.98
C GLY A 99 4.76 -8.88 6.35
N TRP A 100 4.19 -7.76 6.77
CA TRP A 100 4.40 -7.15 8.08
C TRP A 100 3.14 -7.35 8.95
N PRO A 101 3.22 -8.23 10.00
CA PRO A 101 2.06 -8.61 10.80
C PRO A 101 1.26 -7.44 11.41
N PRO A 102 1.88 -6.34 11.92
CA PRO A 102 1.15 -5.22 12.49
C PRO A 102 0.13 -4.57 11.56
N LEU A 103 0.22 -4.77 10.25
CA LEU A 103 -0.79 -4.24 9.32
C LEU A 103 -2.08 -5.07 9.30
N VAL A 104 -1.98 -6.39 9.45
CA VAL A 104 -3.09 -7.30 9.10
C VAL A 104 -3.34 -8.44 10.10
N ASP A 105 -2.42 -8.73 11.01
CA ASP A 105 -2.55 -9.86 11.95
C ASP A 105 -3.32 -9.46 13.20
N PRO A 106 -4.55 -10.00 13.42
CA PRO A 106 -5.34 -9.67 14.59
C PRO A 106 -4.74 -10.18 15.92
N ALA A 107 -3.75 -11.07 15.87
CA ALA A 107 -3.00 -11.51 17.04
C ALA A 107 -1.77 -10.64 17.33
N GLY A 108 -1.43 -9.72 16.43
CA GLY A 108 -0.30 -8.81 16.54
C GLY A 108 -0.60 -7.53 17.32
N VAL A 109 0.33 -6.60 17.27
CA VAL A 109 0.28 -5.32 18.01
C VAL A 109 -0.66 -4.28 17.40
N GLY A 110 -1.01 -4.40 16.10
CA GLY A 110 -2.07 -3.61 15.45
C GLY A 110 -3.44 -4.28 15.64
N PRO A 111 -4.07 -4.77 14.60
CA PRO A 111 -3.75 -4.46 13.22
C PRO A 111 -4.29 -3.11 12.76
N VAL A 112 -3.67 -2.54 11.71
CA VAL A 112 -4.20 -1.33 11.07
C VAL A 112 -5.47 -1.66 10.28
N ILE A 113 -5.46 -2.79 9.56
CA ILE A 113 -6.63 -3.31 8.84
C ILE A 113 -7.44 -4.19 9.79
N HIS A 114 -8.67 -3.80 10.05
CA HIS A 114 -9.52 -4.47 11.01
C HIS A 114 -9.91 -5.88 10.58
N GLU A 115 -9.79 -6.85 11.49
CA GLU A 115 -10.36 -8.18 11.32
C GLU A 115 -11.88 -8.09 11.37
N ARG A 116 -12.55 -8.28 10.24
CA ARG A 116 -14.01 -8.33 10.17
C ARG A 116 -14.47 -9.80 10.10
N ARG A 117 -14.54 -10.44 11.28
CA ARG A 117 -14.76 -11.91 11.40
C ARG A 117 -16.00 -12.41 10.71
N GLU A 118 -17.11 -11.70 10.82
CA GLU A 118 -18.37 -12.09 10.17
C GLU A 118 -18.26 -12.02 8.66
N GLN A 119 -17.70 -10.93 8.13
CA GLN A 119 -17.47 -10.77 6.71
C GLN A 119 -16.40 -11.74 6.18
N ALA A 120 -15.40 -12.08 6.99
CA ALA A 120 -14.41 -13.09 6.64
C ALA A 120 -15.07 -14.48 6.52
N ARG A 121 -15.95 -14.86 7.44
CA ARG A 121 -16.73 -16.11 7.38
C ARG A 121 -17.67 -16.14 6.19
N ALA A 122 -18.23 -15.00 5.81
CA ALA A 122 -19.09 -14.85 4.63
C ALA A 122 -18.30 -14.81 3.30
N GLY A 123 -16.95 -14.80 3.36
CA GLY A 123 -16.10 -14.70 2.17
C GLY A 123 -16.01 -13.30 1.57
N GLN A 124 -16.54 -12.28 2.25
CA GLN A 124 -16.51 -10.88 1.80
C GLN A 124 -15.23 -10.14 2.20
N HIS A 125 -14.48 -10.66 3.17
CA HIS A 125 -13.21 -10.11 3.64
C HIS A 125 -12.17 -11.22 3.70
N ARG A 126 -11.07 -11.06 2.97
CA ARG A 126 -9.96 -12.01 2.97
C ARG A 126 -8.68 -11.29 3.38
N VAL A 127 -7.97 -11.89 4.33
CA VAL A 127 -6.70 -11.36 4.82
C VAL A 127 -5.64 -12.45 4.75
N ILE A 128 -4.48 -12.09 4.21
CA ILE A 128 -3.27 -12.92 4.21
C ILE A 128 -2.21 -12.20 5.05
N SER A 129 -1.87 -12.77 6.18
CA SER A 129 -0.75 -12.35 7.01
C SER A 129 0.44 -13.27 6.78
N ARG A 130 1.62 -12.68 6.63
CA ARG A 130 2.91 -13.35 6.60
C ARG A 130 3.88 -12.58 7.50
N ASP A 131 4.97 -13.21 7.85
CA ASP A 131 6.00 -12.63 8.72
C ASP A 131 7.34 -12.51 7.96
N GLY A 132 7.57 -11.34 7.40
CA GLY A 132 8.79 -11.02 6.67
C GLY A 132 9.98 -10.77 7.60
N GLU A 133 9.75 -10.28 8.83
CA GLU A 133 10.81 -10.07 9.82
C GLU A 133 11.49 -11.39 10.21
N THR A 134 10.71 -12.46 10.34
CA THR A 134 11.23 -13.78 10.66
C THR A 134 11.78 -14.53 9.44
N TYR A 135 11.12 -14.41 8.28
CA TYR A 135 11.40 -15.29 7.14
C TYR A 135 12.07 -14.59 5.95
N GLY A 136 12.31 -13.29 6.03
CA GLY A 136 12.92 -12.44 5.01
C GLY A 136 11.90 -11.90 4.00
N TYR A 137 11.91 -10.58 3.80
CA TYR A 137 10.91 -9.90 2.97
C TYR A 137 11.00 -10.25 1.49
N GLN A 138 12.17 -10.49 0.94
CA GLN A 138 12.32 -10.95 -0.45
C GLN A 138 11.45 -12.19 -0.75
N LYS A 139 11.46 -13.17 0.14
CA LYS A 139 10.64 -14.38 0.01
C LYS A 139 9.17 -14.10 0.27
N ILE A 140 8.90 -13.37 1.34
CA ILE A 140 7.53 -13.12 1.80
C ILE A 140 6.78 -12.24 0.81
N ASP A 141 7.40 -11.22 0.23
CA ASP A 141 6.78 -10.39 -0.79
C ASP A 141 6.40 -11.21 -2.05
N ALA A 142 7.19 -12.20 -2.42
CA ALA A 142 6.83 -13.12 -3.50
C ALA A 142 5.61 -14.01 -3.15
N GLU A 143 5.46 -14.44 -1.89
CA GLU A 143 4.26 -15.14 -1.40
C GLU A 143 3.04 -14.21 -1.40
N ILE A 144 3.19 -12.97 -0.92
CA ILE A 144 2.15 -11.94 -0.93
C ILE A 144 1.70 -11.64 -2.37
N ALA A 145 2.64 -11.41 -3.29
CA ALA A 145 2.33 -11.19 -4.70
C ALA A 145 1.57 -12.36 -5.32
N THR A 146 1.94 -13.59 -4.98
CA THR A 146 1.26 -14.79 -5.48
C THR A 146 -0.17 -14.91 -4.92
N ALA A 147 -0.37 -14.64 -3.64
CA ALA A 147 -1.69 -14.63 -3.01
C ALA A 147 -2.58 -13.51 -3.59
N ALA A 148 -2.00 -12.33 -3.83
CA ALA A 148 -2.68 -11.19 -4.44
C ALA A 148 -3.14 -11.52 -5.86
N LEU A 149 -2.26 -12.09 -6.70
CA LEU A 149 -2.63 -12.53 -8.05
C LEU A 149 -3.79 -13.52 -8.04
N PHE A 150 -3.71 -14.52 -7.17
CA PHE A 150 -4.81 -15.49 -7.05
C PHE A 150 -6.13 -14.81 -6.65
N ALA A 151 -6.09 -13.87 -5.70
CA ALA A 151 -7.26 -13.13 -5.26
C ALA A 151 -7.84 -12.25 -6.39
N LEU A 152 -7.00 -11.52 -7.10
CA LEU A 152 -7.40 -10.68 -8.22
C LEU A 152 -8.01 -11.52 -9.35
N GLU A 153 -7.34 -12.57 -9.79
CA GLU A 153 -7.78 -13.40 -10.92
C GLU A 153 -9.08 -14.18 -10.63
N LYS A 154 -9.23 -14.72 -9.42
CA LYS A 154 -10.35 -15.60 -9.07
C LYS A 154 -11.55 -14.88 -8.50
N PHE A 155 -11.32 -13.83 -7.72
CA PHE A 155 -12.40 -13.17 -6.97
C PHE A 155 -12.64 -11.72 -7.42
N GLY A 156 -11.58 -11.01 -7.86
CA GLY A 156 -11.66 -9.60 -8.22
C GLY A 156 -12.26 -8.74 -7.10
N PRO A 157 -11.63 -8.67 -5.91
CA PRO A 157 -12.16 -7.92 -4.78
C PRO A 157 -12.43 -6.46 -5.14
N ASP A 158 -13.43 -5.84 -4.51
CA ASP A 158 -13.78 -4.46 -4.81
C ASP A 158 -12.78 -3.45 -4.24
N VAL A 159 -12.17 -3.77 -3.09
CA VAL A 159 -11.08 -2.98 -2.51
C VAL A 159 -9.99 -3.92 -2.01
N SER A 160 -8.77 -3.68 -2.47
CA SER A 160 -7.60 -4.49 -2.10
C SER A 160 -6.48 -3.61 -1.60
N PHE A 161 -5.77 -4.09 -0.57
CA PHE A 161 -4.49 -3.54 -0.12
C PHE A 161 -3.43 -4.62 -0.14
N ILE A 162 -2.32 -4.35 -0.84
CA ILE A 162 -1.16 -5.24 -0.97
C ILE A 162 0.05 -4.48 -0.45
N TYR A 163 0.85 -5.11 0.38
CA TYR A 163 2.02 -4.50 0.98
C TYR A 163 3.28 -5.29 0.65
N PHE A 164 4.33 -4.56 0.24
CA PHE A 164 5.68 -5.04 -0.01
C PHE A 164 6.68 -4.27 0.84
N CYS A 165 7.70 -4.96 1.38
CA CYS A 165 8.68 -4.38 2.29
C CYS A 165 10.14 -4.73 1.92
N ASP A 166 10.39 -5.47 0.84
CA ASP A 166 11.74 -5.89 0.44
C ASP A 166 12.68 -4.69 0.21
N ALA A 167 12.14 -3.55 -0.29
CA ALA A 167 12.92 -2.33 -0.49
C ALA A 167 13.35 -1.70 0.85
N ASP A 168 12.45 -1.58 1.81
CA ASP A 168 12.74 -1.06 3.14
C ASP A 168 13.78 -1.91 3.88
N GLU A 169 13.59 -3.22 3.91
CA GLU A 169 14.52 -4.17 4.50
C GLU A 169 15.92 -4.06 3.90
N ALA A 170 16.02 -3.97 2.56
CA ALA A 170 17.28 -3.79 1.88
C ALA A 170 17.91 -2.42 2.20
N GLY A 171 17.09 -1.36 2.32
CA GLY A 171 17.52 -0.04 2.75
C GLY A 171 18.13 -0.07 4.15
N HIS A 172 17.49 -0.73 5.11
CA HIS A 172 18.01 -0.91 6.46
C HIS A 172 19.32 -1.70 6.51
N ALA A 173 19.40 -2.78 5.74
CA ALA A 173 20.55 -3.69 5.80
C ALA A 173 21.78 -3.16 5.05
N HIS A 174 21.60 -2.40 3.98
CA HIS A 174 22.68 -2.08 3.02
C HIS A 174 22.78 -0.59 2.68
N GLY A 175 21.87 0.25 3.16
CA GLY A 175 21.70 1.62 2.68
C GLY A 175 21.07 1.69 1.30
N VAL A 176 20.58 2.88 0.93
CA VAL A 176 19.82 3.04 -0.33
C VAL A 176 20.68 3.42 -1.54
N LEU A 177 22.00 3.53 -1.34
CA LEU A 177 22.97 3.78 -2.44
C LEU A 177 23.49 2.48 -3.04
N GLY A 178 23.30 1.35 -2.37
CA GLY A 178 23.82 0.04 -2.78
C GLY A 178 23.00 -0.65 -3.86
N SER A 179 23.62 -1.66 -4.48
CA SER A 179 22.95 -2.51 -5.48
C SER A 179 21.82 -3.33 -4.89
N GLU A 180 21.92 -3.71 -3.64
CA GLU A 180 20.95 -4.56 -2.92
C GLU A 180 19.59 -3.88 -2.81
N TYR A 181 19.56 -2.57 -2.53
CA TYR A 181 18.33 -1.77 -2.55
C TYR A 181 17.70 -1.72 -3.96
N LEU A 182 18.54 -1.52 -4.99
CA LEU A 182 18.07 -1.52 -6.37
C LEU A 182 17.60 -2.91 -6.83
N ASP A 183 18.22 -3.98 -6.36
CA ASP A 183 17.78 -5.35 -6.62
C ASP A 183 16.42 -5.65 -5.97
N ALA A 184 16.18 -5.13 -4.76
CA ALA A 184 14.89 -5.22 -4.08
C ALA A 184 13.79 -4.44 -4.85
N ILE A 185 14.10 -3.22 -5.30
CA ILE A 185 13.21 -2.43 -6.16
C ILE A 185 12.84 -3.18 -7.44
N GLU A 186 13.81 -3.80 -8.11
CA GLU A 186 13.56 -4.58 -9.33
C GLU A 186 12.60 -5.76 -9.07
N ARG A 187 12.75 -6.47 -7.95
CA ARG A 187 11.83 -7.54 -7.56
C ARG A 187 10.41 -7.04 -7.31
N VAL A 188 10.28 -5.92 -6.59
CA VAL A 188 8.97 -5.28 -6.36
C VAL A 188 8.34 -4.83 -7.67
N ASP A 189 9.11 -4.24 -8.60
CA ASP A 189 8.62 -3.84 -9.93
C ASP A 189 8.10 -5.03 -10.75
N GLN A 190 8.77 -6.18 -10.66
CA GLN A 190 8.27 -7.43 -11.27
C GLN A 190 6.95 -7.89 -10.65
N HIS A 191 6.75 -7.71 -9.35
CA HIS A 191 5.45 -7.97 -8.72
C HIS A 191 4.38 -7.00 -9.21
N LEU A 192 4.69 -5.70 -9.32
CA LEU A 192 3.79 -4.67 -9.88
C LEU A 192 3.39 -4.99 -11.31
N THR A 193 4.33 -5.43 -12.15
CA THR A 193 4.04 -5.86 -13.54
C THR A 193 2.95 -6.93 -13.58
N ARG A 194 3.06 -7.94 -12.70
CA ARG A 194 2.09 -9.05 -12.64
C ARG A 194 0.72 -8.59 -12.13
N LEU A 195 0.69 -7.76 -11.09
CA LEU A 195 -0.56 -7.23 -10.52
C LEU A 195 -1.28 -6.30 -11.51
N SER A 196 -0.55 -5.39 -12.16
CA SER A 196 -1.10 -4.48 -13.18
C SER A 196 -1.71 -5.27 -14.35
N ARG A 197 -1.00 -6.29 -14.83
CA ARG A 197 -1.51 -7.18 -15.88
C ARG A 197 -2.78 -7.91 -15.46
N ALA A 198 -2.87 -8.34 -14.20
CA ALA A 198 -4.07 -9.04 -13.71
C ALA A 198 -5.31 -8.16 -13.76
N ILE A 199 -5.23 -6.90 -13.31
CA ILE A 199 -6.36 -5.96 -13.38
C ILE A 199 -6.66 -5.50 -14.81
N ASP A 200 -5.67 -5.38 -15.68
CA ASP A 200 -5.85 -5.13 -17.12
C ASP A 200 -6.70 -6.23 -17.77
N LEU A 201 -6.36 -7.48 -17.49
CA LEU A 201 -7.11 -8.63 -18.00
C LEU A 201 -8.52 -8.67 -17.45
N ARG A 202 -8.71 -8.29 -16.19
CA ARG A 202 -10.04 -8.21 -15.59
C ARG A 202 -10.88 -7.10 -16.22
N ALA A 203 -10.31 -5.91 -16.38
CA ALA A 203 -10.98 -4.79 -17.03
C ALA A 203 -11.47 -5.20 -18.43
N LYS A 204 -10.62 -5.88 -19.21
CA LYS A 204 -10.95 -6.32 -20.58
C LYS A 204 -11.98 -7.46 -20.62
N ASN A 205 -11.84 -8.46 -19.73
CA ASN A 205 -12.64 -9.69 -19.84
C ASN A 205 -13.97 -9.60 -19.09
N PHE A 206 -14.06 -8.76 -18.06
CA PHE A 206 -15.25 -8.63 -17.21
C PHE A 206 -15.89 -7.23 -17.28
N ASN A 207 -15.34 -6.34 -18.12
CA ASN A 207 -15.77 -4.95 -18.22
C ASN A 207 -15.75 -4.22 -16.86
N GLU A 208 -14.70 -4.46 -16.06
CA GLU A 208 -14.50 -3.84 -14.75
C GLU A 208 -13.74 -2.52 -14.86
N ALA A 209 -14.08 -1.56 -14.02
CA ALA A 209 -13.33 -0.31 -13.84
C ALA A 209 -12.45 -0.43 -12.58
N TRP A 210 -11.14 -0.22 -12.75
CA TRP A 210 -10.16 -0.31 -11.66
C TRP A 210 -9.42 1.01 -11.47
N LEU A 211 -9.09 1.30 -10.23
CA LEU A 211 -8.12 2.32 -9.85
C LEU A 211 -6.93 1.61 -9.20
N LEU A 212 -5.79 1.60 -9.88
CA LEU A 212 -4.51 1.17 -9.32
C LEU A 212 -3.89 2.36 -8.59
N VAL A 213 -3.52 2.15 -7.32
CA VAL A 213 -2.91 3.17 -6.48
C VAL A 213 -1.59 2.63 -5.94
N LEU A 214 -0.50 3.39 -6.14
CA LEU A 214 0.81 3.08 -5.59
C LEU A 214 1.23 4.19 -4.63
N THR A 215 1.80 3.84 -3.49
CA THR A 215 2.29 4.80 -2.50
C THR A 215 3.38 4.16 -1.61
N THR A 216 4.12 5.01 -0.91
CA THR A 216 5.03 4.64 0.17
C THR A 216 4.69 5.44 1.43
N ASP A 217 5.05 4.93 2.58
CA ASP A 217 4.78 5.54 3.88
C ASP A 217 5.91 6.44 4.37
N HIS A 218 7.11 6.33 3.81
CA HIS A 218 8.28 7.17 4.08
C HIS A 218 9.40 6.92 3.06
N GLY A 219 10.44 7.76 3.11
CA GLY A 219 11.70 7.52 2.43
C GLY A 219 12.78 7.04 3.39
N HIS A 220 14.03 7.09 2.95
CA HIS A 220 15.22 6.67 3.69
C HIS A 220 16.34 7.70 3.62
N LEU A 221 17.22 7.70 4.62
CA LEU A 221 18.55 8.32 4.52
C LEU A 221 19.46 7.50 3.59
N ASP A 222 20.50 8.12 3.04
CA ASP A 222 21.43 7.46 2.09
C ASP A 222 22.14 6.24 2.71
N GLU A 223 22.52 6.34 3.95
CA GLU A 223 23.12 5.24 4.74
C GLU A 223 22.11 4.17 5.19
N GLY A 224 20.85 4.39 4.94
CA GLY A 224 19.73 3.58 5.41
C GLY A 224 19.13 4.10 6.71
N GLY A 225 17.93 3.59 7.01
CA GLY A 225 17.15 4.01 8.17
C GLY A 225 16.29 5.25 7.93
N HIS A 226 15.33 5.44 8.80
CA HIS A 226 14.31 6.47 8.80
C HIS A 226 13.74 6.64 10.21
N GLY A 227 12.76 7.51 10.42
CA GLY A 227 12.11 7.77 11.70
C GLY A 227 12.23 9.22 12.15
N GLY A 228 13.04 10.01 11.43
CA GLY A 228 13.25 11.44 11.67
C GLY A 228 12.30 12.34 10.89
N ASP A 229 12.78 13.56 10.62
CA ASP A 229 12.03 14.62 9.96
C ASP A 229 12.82 15.30 8.82
N THR A 230 13.86 14.62 8.31
CA THR A 230 14.58 15.12 7.15
C THR A 230 13.71 15.07 5.89
N PRO A 231 13.93 15.94 4.89
CA PRO A 231 13.18 15.90 3.64
C PRO A 231 13.20 14.53 2.95
N GLN A 232 14.30 13.78 3.07
CA GLN A 232 14.43 12.44 2.49
C GLN A 232 13.51 11.44 3.19
N GLU A 233 13.44 11.46 4.53
CA GLU A 233 12.59 10.57 5.31
C GLU A 233 11.10 10.92 5.17
N LEU A 234 10.76 12.22 5.08
CA LEU A 234 9.39 12.70 4.91
C LEU A 234 8.85 12.47 3.49
N ALA A 235 9.72 12.15 2.52
CA ALA A 235 9.32 12.01 1.13
C ALA A 235 8.41 10.80 0.93
N SER A 236 7.28 11.03 0.28
CA SER A 236 6.32 10.02 -0.14
C SER A 236 5.68 10.44 -1.46
N PHE A 237 4.81 9.62 -1.99
CA PHE A 237 4.10 9.89 -3.24
C PHE A 237 2.80 9.10 -3.32
N VAL A 238 1.95 9.49 -4.25
CA VAL A 238 0.87 8.65 -4.74
C VAL A 238 0.83 8.68 -6.26
N ILE A 239 0.62 7.52 -6.86
CA ILE A 239 0.30 7.35 -8.29
C ILE A 239 -1.08 6.72 -8.36
N GLY A 240 -2.01 7.34 -9.09
CA GLY A 240 -3.35 6.82 -9.35
C GLY A 240 -3.55 6.57 -10.84
N LEU A 241 -3.78 5.33 -11.25
CA LEU A 241 -4.02 4.95 -12.65
C LEU A 241 -5.39 4.31 -12.82
N GLY A 242 -6.19 4.87 -13.72
CA GLY A 242 -7.43 4.27 -14.18
C GLY A 242 -7.20 3.13 -15.16
N VAL A 243 -7.81 1.96 -14.91
CA VAL A 243 -7.75 0.80 -15.80
C VAL A 243 -9.19 0.41 -16.14
N GLY A 244 -9.56 0.49 -17.43
CA GLY A 244 -10.95 0.40 -17.87
C GLY A 244 -11.80 1.61 -17.47
N ARG A 245 -11.15 2.70 -17.09
CA ARG A 245 -11.71 4.02 -16.75
C ARG A 245 -10.66 5.11 -16.95
N GLU A 246 -11.06 6.36 -16.86
CA GLU A 246 -10.15 7.51 -16.84
C GLU A 246 -9.37 7.58 -15.53
N ASN A 247 -8.22 8.27 -15.57
CA ASN A 247 -7.43 8.56 -14.38
C ASN A 247 -8.23 9.42 -13.38
N PRO A 248 -7.91 9.34 -12.08
CA PRO A 248 -8.54 10.20 -11.09
C PRO A 248 -8.13 11.66 -11.31
N GLU A 249 -9.03 12.59 -11.03
CA GLU A 249 -8.77 14.03 -11.04
C GLU A 249 -8.55 14.53 -9.60
N TRP A 250 -7.49 14.06 -8.95
CA TRP A 250 -7.15 14.49 -7.59
C TRP A 250 -6.50 15.87 -7.56
N PRO A 251 -6.57 16.59 -6.42
CA PRO A 251 -5.77 17.79 -6.23
C PRO A 251 -4.28 17.50 -6.43
N ARG A 252 -3.53 18.50 -6.89
CA ARG A 252 -2.08 18.37 -7.05
C ARG A 252 -1.31 18.43 -5.72
N ASP A 253 -1.99 18.85 -4.66
CA ASP A 253 -1.45 18.98 -3.31
C ASP A 253 -2.54 18.59 -2.32
N PHE A 254 -2.26 17.61 -1.48
CA PHE A 254 -3.12 17.17 -0.40
C PHE A 254 -2.29 16.46 0.68
N ALA A 255 -2.79 16.45 1.90
CA ALA A 255 -2.10 15.79 3.00
C ALA A 255 -2.26 14.26 2.94
N PRO A 256 -1.27 13.46 3.38
CA PRO A 256 -1.32 11.99 3.31
C PRO A 256 -2.60 11.37 3.89
N HIS A 257 -3.15 11.93 4.97
CA HIS A 257 -4.40 11.47 5.58
C HIS A 257 -5.66 11.75 4.73
N GLU A 258 -5.58 12.61 3.71
CA GLU A 258 -6.70 12.88 2.80
C GLU A 258 -6.82 11.81 1.70
N LEU A 259 -5.76 11.03 1.44
CA LEU A 259 -5.74 9.99 0.40
C LEU A 259 -6.93 9.02 0.55
N LEU A 260 -7.22 8.58 1.76
CA LEU A 260 -8.32 7.63 1.98
C LEU A 260 -9.68 8.18 1.51
N SER A 261 -9.99 9.47 1.77
CA SER A 261 -11.24 10.08 1.30
C SER A 261 -11.28 10.16 -0.22
N LEU A 262 -10.18 10.56 -0.85
CA LEU A 262 -10.07 10.60 -2.31
C LEU A 262 -10.33 9.21 -2.92
N LEU A 263 -9.77 8.14 -2.34
CA LEU A 263 -10.01 6.77 -2.79
C LEU A 263 -11.48 6.34 -2.65
N LEU A 264 -12.14 6.71 -1.56
CA LEU A 264 -13.54 6.36 -1.34
C LEU A 264 -14.47 7.12 -2.29
N ASP A 265 -14.16 8.39 -2.62
CA ASP A 265 -14.91 9.21 -3.57
C ASP A 265 -14.86 8.61 -4.99
N GLU A 266 -13.74 7.99 -5.39
CA GLU A 266 -13.62 7.29 -6.68
C GLU A 266 -14.53 6.05 -6.81
N ARG A 267 -15.07 5.56 -5.71
CA ARG A 267 -16.01 4.43 -5.68
C ARG A 267 -17.48 4.85 -5.73
N ALA A 268 -17.79 6.11 -5.37
CA ALA A 268 -19.17 6.63 -5.29
C ALA A 268 -19.83 6.82 -6.69
#